data_345c8c6e72edb3cd99595ccc842c6068
#
_entry.id   345c8c6e72edb3cd99595ccc842c6068
#
_cell.length_a   1.000
_cell.length_b   1.000
_cell.length_c   1.000
_cell.angle_alpha   90.00
_cell.angle_beta   90.00
_cell.angle_gamma   90.00
#
_symmetry.space_group_name_H-M   'P 1'
#
loop_
_entity.id
_entity.type
_entity.pdbx_description
1 polymer ?
#
loop_
_entity_poly.entity_id
_entity_poly.type
_entity_poly.pdbx_seq_one_letter_code
_entity_poly.pdbx_strand_id
1 'polypeptide(L)'
;MLRFSAALLSSLGLVCLGCQSTTPVATSTPTAASRPPAPAASLFETRWVLRQSGNQTITVPEGGQEPYLLLRRNGTAEGQGSCNRFRGSAFTDSTKSLTFSPLMSTRMSCPAIATEQAFTQALAATHSYRISGDTLRLYAAAEPDATPLARLEAVYLR
;
A
#
# COMPACT_ATOMS: atom_id res chain seq x y z
N MET A 1 -15.52 10.12 -65.49
CA MET A 1 -16.68 10.44 -66.33
C MET A 1 -17.78 10.97 -65.45
N LEU A 2 -18.39 12.11 -65.88
CA LEU A 2 -19.56 12.86 -65.40
C LEU A 2 -19.39 13.52 -64.00
N ARG A 3 -19.20 14.80 -63.84
CA ARG A 3 -19.84 16.09 -64.26
C ARG A 3 -21.33 16.22 -63.91
N PHE A 4 -21.63 17.20 -63.10
CA PHE A 4 -22.61 18.33 -63.22
C PHE A 4 -22.89 18.88 -61.83
N SER A 5 -22.59 20.08 -61.54
CA SER A 5 -23.08 21.42 -61.82
C SER A 5 -24.14 21.94 -60.87
N ALA A 6 -23.75 22.94 -60.15
CA ALA A 6 -24.36 24.24 -59.84
C ALA A 6 -25.86 24.36 -59.50
N ALA A 7 -26.17 25.09 -58.45
CA ALA A 7 -27.06 26.24 -58.47
C ALA A 7 -26.91 27.10 -57.21
N LEU A 8 -26.63 28.36 -57.45
CA LEU A 8 -26.77 29.50 -56.54
C LEU A 8 -28.28 29.73 -56.20
N LEU A 9 -28.56 30.13 -54.98
CA LEU A 9 -29.60 31.09 -54.70
C LEU A 9 -29.32 31.88 -53.43
N SER A 10 -29.14 33.15 -53.63
CA SER A 10 -29.04 34.30 -52.75
C SER A 10 -30.30 34.51 -51.93
N SER A 11 -30.23 34.73 -50.64
CA SER A 11 -31.30 35.42 -49.92
C SER A 11 -30.71 36.25 -48.79
N LEU A 12 -30.88 37.50 -48.93
CA LEU A 12 -30.56 38.64 -48.08
C LEU A 12 -31.56 38.69 -46.92
N GLY A 13 -31.15 38.81 -45.69
CA GLY A 13 -32.08 38.92 -44.55
C GLY A 13 -31.38 39.34 -43.25
N LEU A 14 -31.31 40.59 -43.09
CA LEU A 14 -31.57 41.43 -41.90
C LEU A 14 -30.88 41.20 -40.57
N VAL A 15 -30.10 42.19 -40.22
CA VAL A 15 -29.42 42.52 -38.97
C VAL A 15 -30.36 42.51 -37.77
N CYS A 16 -29.99 41.83 -36.71
CA CYS A 16 -30.37 42.13 -35.34
C CYS A 16 -29.14 42.21 -34.46
N LEU A 17 -28.71 43.41 -34.13
CA LEU A 17 -27.79 43.69 -33.05
C LEU A 17 -28.46 43.32 -31.71
N GLY A 18 -28.00 42.28 -31.10
CA GLY A 18 -28.32 41.95 -29.72
C GLY A 18 -27.01 41.69 -28.99
N CYS A 19 -26.41 42.72 -28.40
CA CYS A 19 -25.34 42.57 -27.43
C CYS A 19 -25.90 41.87 -26.17
N GLN A 20 -25.67 40.58 -26.03
CA GLN A 20 -25.77 39.92 -24.75
C GLN A 20 -24.35 39.62 -24.29
N SER A 21 -23.86 40.46 -23.37
CA SER A 21 -22.65 40.19 -22.62
C SER A 21 -22.93 39.07 -21.64
N THR A 22 -22.67 37.83 -22.06
CA THR A 22 -22.56 36.70 -21.14
C THR A 22 -21.17 36.71 -20.55
N THR A 23 -21.04 37.28 -19.37
CA THR A 23 -19.85 37.06 -18.51
C THR A 23 -19.73 35.56 -18.22
N PRO A 24 -18.60 34.93 -18.55
CA PRO A 24 -18.35 33.55 -18.10
C PRO A 24 -18.21 33.55 -16.58
N VAL A 25 -19.19 32.97 -15.90
CA VAL A 25 -19.00 32.60 -14.48
C VAL A 25 -17.86 31.60 -14.44
N ALA A 26 -16.70 32.04 -13.98
CA ALA A 26 -15.60 31.17 -13.68
C ALA A 26 -16.04 30.24 -12.54
N THR A 27 -16.42 29.02 -12.89
CA THR A 27 -16.59 27.92 -11.92
C THR A 27 -15.22 27.63 -11.35
N SER A 28 -14.90 28.24 -10.22
CA SER A 28 -13.72 27.86 -9.42
C SER A 28 -13.97 26.46 -8.90
N THR A 29 -13.39 25.48 -9.57
CA THR A 29 -13.24 24.13 -9.05
C THR A 29 -12.53 24.25 -7.70
N PRO A 30 -13.11 23.76 -6.58
CA PRO A 30 -12.41 23.81 -5.31
C PRO A 30 -11.16 22.94 -5.46
N THR A 31 -9.99 23.58 -5.46
CA THR A 31 -8.71 22.89 -5.29
C THR A 31 -8.82 22.10 -4.01
N ALA A 32 -8.86 20.77 -4.10
CA ALA A 32 -8.83 19.88 -2.96
C ALA A 32 -7.55 20.23 -2.18
N ALA A 33 -7.72 20.94 -1.07
CA ALA A 33 -6.64 21.25 -0.16
C ALA A 33 -6.00 19.91 0.24
N SER A 34 -4.78 19.67 -0.23
CA SER A 34 -4.00 18.48 0.13
C SER A 34 -3.84 18.49 1.65
N ARG A 35 -4.61 17.62 2.32
CA ARG A 35 -4.41 17.36 3.75
C ARG A 35 -2.94 16.98 3.95
N PRO A 36 -2.22 17.59 4.91
CA PRO A 36 -0.87 17.16 5.23
C PRO A 36 -0.85 15.64 5.41
N PRO A 37 0.15 14.92 4.88
CA PRO A 37 0.24 13.49 5.07
C PRO A 37 0.25 13.20 6.58
N ALA A 38 -0.61 12.28 7.01
CA ALA A 38 -0.62 11.81 8.38
C ALA A 38 0.79 11.31 8.74
N PRO A 39 1.26 11.54 9.98
CA PRO A 39 2.57 11.04 10.40
C PRO A 39 2.62 9.53 10.17
N ALA A 40 3.78 9.05 9.66
CA ALA A 40 3.97 7.63 9.44
C ALA A 40 3.88 6.85 10.75
N ALA A 41 3.31 5.64 10.70
CA ALA A 41 3.23 4.75 11.83
C ALA A 41 4.64 4.43 12.38
N SER A 42 4.76 4.27 13.70
CA SER A 42 6.02 3.86 14.34
C SER A 42 6.35 2.42 13.96
N LEU A 43 7.62 2.13 13.69
CA LEU A 43 8.07 0.75 13.49
C LEU A 43 7.80 -0.12 14.73
N PHE A 44 8.05 0.45 15.92
CA PHE A 44 7.92 -0.22 17.20
C PHE A 44 6.54 -0.01 17.83
N GLU A 45 6.08 -0.99 18.61
CA GLU A 45 4.82 -1.01 19.36
C GLU A 45 3.57 -0.86 18.46
N THR A 46 3.73 -1.10 17.15
CA THR A 46 2.64 -1.12 16.18
C THR A 46 2.35 -2.55 15.76
N ARG A 47 1.09 -2.96 15.77
CA ARG A 47 0.66 -4.25 15.21
C ARG A 47 0.64 -4.14 13.69
N TRP A 48 1.63 -4.75 13.04
CA TRP A 48 1.78 -4.79 11.59
C TRP A 48 1.15 -6.04 11.02
N VAL A 49 -0.02 -5.92 10.42
CA VAL A 49 -0.77 -7.04 9.85
C VAL A 49 -0.31 -7.30 8.41
N LEU A 50 0.01 -8.55 8.09
CA LEU A 50 0.43 -8.95 6.76
C LEU A 50 -0.73 -8.84 5.77
N ARG A 51 -0.51 -8.10 4.69
CA ARG A 51 -1.47 -7.95 3.57
C ARG A 51 -0.98 -8.59 2.29
N GLN A 52 0.35 -8.67 2.12
CA GLN A 52 0.94 -9.23 0.92
C GLN A 52 2.28 -9.91 1.24
N SER A 53 2.57 -11.06 0.63
CA SER A 53 3.86 -11.74 0.65
C SER A 53 4.34 -11.90 -0.79
N GLY A 54 5.49 -11.28 -1.12
CA GLY A 54 5.90 -11.09 -2.49
C GLY A 54 4.78 -10.42 -3.31
N ASN A 55 4.34 -11.07 -4.38
CA ASN A 55 3.24 -10.57 -5.24
C ASN A 55 1.87 -11.14 -4.87
N GLN A 56 1.76 -11.94 -3.80
CA GLN A 56 0.50 -12.58 -3.42
C GLN A 56 -0.21 -11.80 -2.33
N THR A 57 -1.47 -11.43 -2.56
CA THR A 57 -2.35 -10.90 -1.53
C THR A 57 -2.71 -12.00 -0.54
N ILE A 58 -2.63 -11.68 0.75
CA ILE A 58 -2.92 -12.63 1.81
C ILE A 58 -4.41 -12.60 2.12
N THR A 59 -5.02 -13.79 1.98
CA THR A 59 -6.37 -14.07 2.47
C THR A 59 -6.25 -15.12 3.56
N VAL A 60 -6.82 -14.84 4.72
CA VAL A 60 -6.81 -15.80 5.84
C VAL A 60 -7.92 -16.82 5.61
N PRO A 61 -7.61 -18.11 5.40
CA PRO A 61 -8.61 -19.12 5.24
C PRO A 61 -9.33 -19.42 6.56
N GLU A 62 -10.49 -20.07 6.49
CA GLU A 62 -11.21 -20.52 7.68
C GLU A 62 -10.32 -21.39 8.58
N GLY A 63 -10.36 -21.14 9.88
CA GLY A 63 -9.50 -21.80 10.87
C GLY A 63 -8.08 -21.24 10.96
N GLY A 64 -7.68 -20.30 10.09
CA GLY A 64 -6.44 -19.54 10.21
C GLY A 64 -6.59 -18.31 11.09
N GLN A 65 -5.45 -17.75 11.51
CA GLN A 65 -5.39 -16.48 12.23
C GLN A 65 -4.74 -15.41 11.36
N GLU A 66 -5.13 -14.14 11.59
CA GLU A 66 -4.54 -13.02 10.87
C GLU A 66 -3.04 -12.90 11.19
N PRO A 67 -2.15 -13.05 10.18
CA PRO A 67 -0.72 -12.99 10.44
C PRO A 67 -0.29 -11.55 10.71
N TYR A 68 0.55 -11.38 11.75
CA TYR A 68 1.05 -10.06 12.12
C TYR A 68 2.46 -10.12 12.72
N LEU A 69 3.14 -8.99 12.69
CA LEU A 69 4.42 -8.71 13.34
C LEU A 69 4.24 -7.58 14.34
N LEU A 70 4.87 -7.71 15.50
CA LEU A 70 4.98 -6.68 16.51
C LEU A 70 6.44 -6.58 16.95
N LEU A 71 7.04 -5.41 16.76
CA LEU A 71 8.40 -5.12 17.19
C LEU A 71 8.36 -4.32 18.48
N ARG A 72 9.00 -4.83 19.51
CA ARG A 72 9.10 -4.16 20.79
C ARG A 72 10.35 -3.29 20.86
N ARG A 73 10.29 -2.20 21.61
CA ARG A 73 11.45 -1.30 21.81
C ARG A 73 12.66 -1.97 22.46
N ASN A 74 12.45 -3.08 23.15
CA ASN A 74 13.54 -3.89 23.75
C ASN A 74 14.22 -4.84 22.75
N GLY A 75 13.91 -4.73 21.44
CA GLY A 75 14.47 -5.58 20.41
C GLY A 75 13.77 -6.94 20.23
N THR A 76 12.65 -7.18 20.91
CA THR A 76 11.88 -8.41 20.68
C THR A 76 11.03 -8.27 19.42
N ALA A 77 11.05 -9.30 18.58
CA ALA A 77 10.11 -9.52 17.49
C ALA A 77 9.15 -10.64 17.89
N GLU A 78 7.87 -10.38 17.84
CA GLU A 78 6.84 -11.38 18.14
C GLU A 78 5.65 -11.23 17.20
N GLY A 79 4.87 -12.29 17.04
CA GLY A 79 3.71 -12.25 16.17
C GLY A 79 3.00 -13.57 15.98
N GLN A 80 2.15 -13.59 14.97
CA GLN A 80 1.35 -14.74 14.53
C GLN A 80 1.66 -14.99 13.04
N GLY A 81 1.99 -16.23 12.69
CA GLY A 81 2.29 -16.62 11.32
C GLY A 81 1.06 -16.97 10.48
N SER A 82 -0.02 -17.27 11.06
CA SER A 82 -1.35 -17.71 10.64
C SER A 82 -1.81 -18.98 11.38
N CYS A 83 -0.92 -19.94 11.60
CA CYS A 83 -1.16 -21.12 12.44
C CYS A 83 -0.47 -20.98 13.80
N ASN A 84 0.74 -20.46 13.79
CA ASN A 84 1.65 -20.49 14.94
C ASN A 84 2.08 -19.10 15.37
N ARG A 85 2.23 -18.91 16.66
CA ARG A 85 2.93 -17.76 17.23
C ARG A 85 4.42 -17.91 17.05
N PHE A 86 5.08 -16.80 16.78
CA PHE A 86 6.53 -16.78 16.71
C PHE A 86 7.11 -15.70 17.63
N ARG A 87 8.36 -15.90 18.03
CA ARG A 87 9.15 -14.94 18.81
C ARG A 87 10.63 -15.07 18.50
N GLY A 88 11.33 -13.93 18.51
CA GLY A 88 12.77 -13.83 18.34
C GLY A 88 13.25 -12.42 18.65
N SER A 89 14.41 -12.05 18.11
CA SER A 89 14.96 -10.71 18.21
C SER A 89 14.94 -10.00 16.87
N ALA A 90 14.77 -8.69 16.90
CA ALA A 90 14.93 -7.80 15.75
C ALA A 90 16.06 -6.83 16.03
N PHE A 91 16.88 -6.59 15.02
CA PHE A 91 17.99 -5.64 15.05
C PHE A 91 17.74 -4.58 13.98
N THR A 92 17.88 -3.33 14.36
CA THR A 92 17.70 -2.19 13.45
C THR A 92 18.69 -1.09 13.79
N ASP A 93 19.01 -0.28 12.80
CA ASP A 93 19.89 0.89 12.93
C ASP A 93 19.27 2.15 12.28
N SER A 94 20.01 3.24 12.30
CA SER A 94 19.61 4.53 11.73
C SER A 94 19.48 4.52 10.20
N THR A 95 20.01 3.53 9.51
CA THR A 95 19.99 3.38 8.04
C THR A 95 18.73 2.70 7.53
N LYS A 96 17.77 2.37 8.43
CA LYS A 96 16.58 1.56 8.14
C LYS A 96 16.90 0.11 7.79
N SER A 97 18.02 -0.40 8.26
CA SER A 97 18.31 -1.81 8.32
C SER A 97 17.35 -2.49 9.30
N LEU A 98 16.90 -3.68 8.98
CA LEU A 98 16.08 -4.52 9.86
C LEU A 98 16.40 -5.97 9.56
N THR A 99 16.87 -6.67 10.57
CA THR A 99 17.17 -8.11 10.49
C THR A 99 16.55 -8.84 11.67
N PHE A 100 16.31 -10.12 11.51
CA PHE A 100 15.72 -10.96 12.55
C PHE A 100 16.66 -12.10 12.92
N SER A 101 16.73 -12.45 14.22
CA SER A 101 17.29 -13.73 14.62
C SER A 101 16.42 -14.88 14.11
N PRO A 102 16.91 -16.14 14.13
CA PRO A 102 16.02 -17.28 13.93
C PRO A 102 14.81 -17.20 14.87
N LEU A 103 13.60 -17.24 14.27
CA LEU A 103 12.35 -17.11 15.00
C LEU A 103 11.97 -18.49 15.56
N MET A 104 11.73 -18.54 16.87
CA MET A 104 11.10 -19.70 17.52
C MET A 104 9.60 -19.65 17.25
N SER A 105 9.02 -20.80 16.91
CA SER A 105 7.59 -20.92 16.63
C SER A 105 7.00 -22.16 17.28
N THR A 106 5.73 -22.11 17.64
CA THR A 106 4.94 -23.31 17.96
C THR A 106 4.81 -24.17 16.70
N ARG A 107 4.41 -25.44 16.84
CA ARG A 107 4.32 -26.38 15.70
C ARG A 107 2.93 -26.97 15.60
N MET A 108 1.97 -26.12 15.34
CA MET A 108 0.61 -26.55 15.02
C MET A 108 0.43 -26.57 13.50
N SER A 109 -0.34 -27.53 13.00
CA SER A 109 -0.76 -27.56 11.58
C SER A 109 -2.14 -26.94 11.45
N CYS A 110 -2.34 -26.15 10.41
CA CYS A 110 -3.64 -25.60 10.04
C CYS A 110 -3.71 -25.38 8.52
N PRO A 111 -4.88 -25.12 7.93
CA PRO A 111 -5.01 -24.88 6.49
C PRO A 111 -4.18 -23.71 5.95
N ALA A 112 -3.79 -22.77 6.82
CA ALA A 112 -3.02 -21.59 6.44
C ALA A 112 -1.50 -21.74 6.60
N ILE A 113 -0.96 -22.96 6.75
CA ILE A 113 0.47 -23.20 6.98
C ILE A 113 1.36 -22.64 5.88
N ALA A 114 0.90 -22.64 4.63
CA ALA A 114 1.64 -22.07 3.50
C ALA A 114 1.83 -20.54 3.67
N THR A 115 0.81 -19.83 4.15
CA THR A 115 0.90 -18.39 4.46
C THR A 115 1.92 -18.13 5.56
N GLU A 116 1.92 -18.94 6.62
CA GLU A 116 2.91 -18.84 7.70
C GLU A 116 4.33 -19.05 7.19
N GLN A 117 4.54 -20.09 6.38
CA GLN A 117 5.86 -20.37 5.81
C GLN A 117 6.36 -19.22 4.94
N ALA A 118 5.51 -18.68 4.05
CA ALA A 118 5.87 -17.53 3.22
C ALA A 118 6.20 -16.30 4.08
N PHE A 119 5.44 -16.03 5.13
CA PHE A 119 5.68 -14.91 6.01
C PHE A 119 6.98 -15.05 6.81
N THR A 120 7.20 -16.20 7.43
CA THR A 120 8.43 -16.45 8.22
C THR A 120 9.67 -16.45 7.34
N GLN A 121 9.60 -16.94 6.10
CA GLN A 121 10.67 -16.82 5.12
C GLN A 121 10.94 -15.35 4.74
N ALA A 122 9.89 -14.55 4.53
CA ALA A 122 10.05 -13.12 4.26
C ALA A 122 10.72 -12.40 5.43
N LEU A 123 10.36 -12.72 6.68
CA LEU A 123 11.01 -12.16 7.87
C LEU A 123 12.49 -12.58 7.92
N ALA A 124 12.80 -13.86 7.72
CA ALA A 124 14.17 -14.37 7.75
C ALA A 124 15.07 -13.76 6.66
N ALA A 125 14.49 -13.41 5.50
CA ALA A 125 15.21 -12.80 4.39
C ALA A 125 15.27 -11.26 4.46
N THR A 126 14.67 -10.64 5.47
CA THR A 126 14.61 -9.19 5.60
C THR A 126 15.96 -8.59 5.98
N HIS A 127 16.39 -7.56 5.25
CA HIS A 127 17.58 -6.76 5.53
C HIS A 127 17.30 -5.27 5.67
N SER A 128 16.19 -4.80 5.11
CA SER A 128 15.80 -3.39 5.24
C SER A 128 14.28 -3.21 5.26
N TYR A 129 13.83 -2.02 5.67
CA TYR A 129 12.42 -1.69 5.69
C TYR A 129 12.15 -0.26 5.24
N ARG A 130 10.90 0.00 4.82
CA ARG A 130 10.36 1.33 4.59
C ARG A 130 8.96 1.45 5.16
N ILE A 131 8.68 2.61 5.77
CA ILE A 131 7.34 2.96 6.24
C ILE A 131 6.86 4.17 5.45
N SER A 132 5.64 4.09 4.94
CA SER A 132 4.95 5.19 4.28
C SER A 132 3.51 5.21 4.76
N GLY A 133 3.15 6.24 5.55
CA GLY A 133 1.88 6.26 6.27
C GLY A 133 1.73 5.05 7.17
N ASP A 134 0.68 4.29 6.99
CA ASP A 134 0.38 3.07 7.75
C ASP A 134 0.88 1.78 7.06
N THR A 135 1.76 1.89 6.07
CA THR A 135 2.29 0.73 5.36
C THR A 135 3.77 0.51 5.67
N LEU A 136 4.10 -0.68 6.16
CA LEU A 136 5.45 -1.21 6.33
C LEU A 136 5.76 -2.17 5.18
N ARG A 137 6.91 -1.96 4.53
CA ARG A 137 7.44 -2.85 3.49
C ARG A 137 8.80 -3.40 3.93
N LEU A 138 8.98 -4.71 3.78
CA LEU A 138 10.22 -5.42 4.11
C LEU A 138 10.93 -5.82 2.82
N TYR A 139 12.27 -5.70 2.80
CA TYR A 139 13.09 -5.96 1.62
C TYR A 139 14.29 -6.83 1.95
N ALA A 140 14.72 -7.62 0.95
CA ALA A 140 15.96 -8.43 1.04
C ALA A 140 17.24 -7.60 0.89
N ALA A 141 17.14 -6.38 0.39
CA ALA A 141 18.26 -5.46 0.18
C ALA A 141 17.82 -4.01 0.39
N ALA A 142 18.77 -3.09 0.45
CA ALA A 142 18.49 -1.65 0.59
C ALA A 142 18.11 -0.96 -0.73
N GLU A 143 17.91 -1.71 -1.81
CA GLU A 143 17.62 -1.19 -3.15
C GLU A 143 16.28 -0.44 -3.20
N PRO A 144 16.25 0.78 -3.78
CA PRO A 144 15.04 1.62 -3.78
C PRO A 144 13.89 1.04 -4.60
N ASP A 145 14.18 0.25 -5.64
CA ASP A 145 13.18 -0.28 -6.60
C ASP A 145 12.92 -1.79 -6.43
N ALA A 146 13.44 -2.39 -5.37
CA ALA A 146 13.24 -3.80 -5.11
C ALA A 146 11.76 -4.12 -4.81
N THR A 147 11.30 -5.28 -5.31
CA THR A 147 10.00 -5.82 -4.90
C THR A 147 10.03 -6.18 -3.41
N PRO A 148 9.08 -5.72 -2.61
CA PRO A 148 9.06 -6.05 -1.19
C PRO A 148 8.81 -7.55 -0.98
N LEU A 149 9.52 -8.13 -0.01
CA LEU A 149 9.26 -9.50 0.47
C LEU A 149 7.90 -9.61 1.14
N ALA A 150 7.51 -8.57 1.87
CA ALA A 150 6.22 -8.48 2.53
C ALA A 150 5.75 -7.03 2.62
N ARG A 151 4.42 -6.84 2.52
CA ARG A 151 3.74 -5.58 2.80
C ARG A 151 2.79 -5.80 3.97
N LEU A 152 2.92 -4.95 4.99
CA LEU A 152 2.11 -5.00 6.20
C LEU A 152 1.43 -3.65 6.41
N GLU A 153 0.31 -3.66 7.09
CA GLU A 153 -0.46 -2.47 7.45
C GLU A 153 -0.58 -2.33 8.97
N ALA A 154 -0.44 -1.11 9.45
CA ALA A 154 -0.63 -0.78 10.84
C ALA A 154 -2.10 -0.97 11.25
N VAL A 155 -2.33 -1.69 12.34
CA VAL A 155 -3.65 -1.81 12.97
C VAL A 155 -3.56 -1.26 14.38
N TYR A 156 -4.33 -0.21 14.63
CA TYR A 156 -4.41 0.43 15.94
C TYR A 156 -5.54 -0.22 16.74
N LEU A 157 -5.20 -0.88 17.82
CA LEU A 157 -6.19 -1.38 18.77
C LEU A 157 -6.80 -0.17 19.48
N ARG A 158 -8.10 -0.02 19.38
CA ARG A 158 -8.88 1.00 20.09
C ARG A 158 -9.33 0.44 21.44
#